data_0ab235a34df4f35ab4e43dfda16d4445
#
_entry.id   0ab235a34df4f35ab4e43dfda16d4445
#
_cell.length_a   1.000
_cell.length_b   1.000
_cell.length_c   1.000
_cell.angle_alpha   90.00
_cell.angle_beta   90.00
_cell.angle_gamma   90.00
#
_symmetry.space_group_name_H-M   'P 1'
#
loop_
_entity.id
_entity.type
_entity.pdbx_description
1 polymer ?
#
loop_
_entity_poly.entity_id
_entity_poly.type
_entity_poly.pdbx_seq_one_letter_code
_entity_poly.pdbx_strand_id
1 'polypeptide(L)'
;MNRREVLRLSGAGLVAGSMGVTLLSSRSAFAADFRSSDTHPPDYPTVRAVEEMGRLMKERSGGKMSLQVFHSAQLGEEKDTIEQTKIGALQFNRVNMAPFNGIVPESAVPALPFVFRSTEHMRTVMDGKIGDDILAAFEPHGFIGLCFYDSGARSFYNRLRPIHTPADMKGMKIRVIQSDIFVGLVQALGANATPMPYGEVYTALKTGVIDGAENNWPSYESSRHFEVAKHYSLDQHSLSPEIFVMSKVAWDKLDAKEKEIVKSSAKDSVPYMRKLWDEREKKSEGIVRAAGCEIIPKLDKKPFQDAMRPVYDRFVTSDKMKSLVKRIQDAPDA
;
A
#
# COMPACT_ATOMS: atom_id res chain seq x y z
N MET A 1 32.12 24.40 -61.02
CA MET A 1 33.58 24.39 -60.87
C MET A 1 33.90 23.50 -59.69
N ASN A 2 34.78 22.56 -59.94
CA ASN A 2 34.96 21.30 -59.20
C ASN A 2 35.55 21.43 -57.79
N ARG A 3 35.00 20.62 -56.92
CA ARG A 3 35.61 20.12 -55.67
C ARG A 3 36.74 19.15 -56.07
N ARG A 4 37.99 19.58 -56.00
CA ARG A 4 39.22 18.74 -55.92
C ARG A 4 40.39 19.67 -56.17
N GLU A 5 41.18 19.80 -55.15
CA GLU A 5 42.57 20.30 -55.12
C GLU A 5 42.72 21.23 -53.92
N VAL A 6 43.23 20.67 -52.85
CA VAL A 6 44.42 21.07 -52.13
C VAL A 6 44.75 19.98 -51.12
N LEU A 7 45.49 19.03 -51.60
CA LEU A 7 46.39 18.19 -50.80
C LEU A 7 47.80 18.54 -51.29
N ARG A 8 48.63 19.08 -50.38
CA ARG A 8 50.06 18.70 -50.30
C ARG A 8 50.88 19.72 -49.50
N LEU A 9 51.74 19.13 -48.69
CA LEU A 9 53.02 19.62 -48.12
C LEU A 9 52.84 20.51 -46.84
N SER A 10 53.45 20.27 -45.69
CA SER A 10 54.74 19.64 -45.35
C SER A 10 54.74 19.40 -43.87
N GLY A 11 55.20 18.43 -43.21
CA GLY A 11 56.51 17.91 -43.07
C GLY A 11 57.17 18.28 -41.73
N ALA A 12 57.44 17.21 -40.91
CA ALA A 12 58.45 17.11 -39.87
C ALA A 12 58.30 17.84 -38.52
N GLY A 13 58.32 17.04 -37.45
CA GLY A 13 58.55 17.45 -36.08
C GLY A 13 58.16 16.37 -35.05
N LEU A 14 58.98 15.29 -34.95
CA LEU A 14 58.94 14.35 -33.83
C LEU A 14 59.37 15.05 -32.54
N VAL A 15 58.50 15.07 -31.51
CA VAL A 15 58.90 15.06 -30.10
C VAL A 15 58.04 14.05 -29.36
N ALA A 16 58.66 12.96 -28.95
CA ALA A 16 58.07 11.98 -28.08
C ALA A 16 57.95 12.55 -26.67
N GLY A 17 56.72 12.80 -26.25
CA GLY A 17 56.35 13.07 -24.85
C GLY A 17 55.28 12.10 -24.45
N SER A 18 55.65 10.99 -23.80
CA SER A 18 54.71 10.05 -23.18
C SER A 18 54.06 10.68 -21.96
N MET A 19 52.96 11.46 -22.16
CA MET A 19 52.02 11.75 -21.12
C MET A 19 50.97 10.65 -21.14
N GLY A 20 51.06 9.77 -20.15
CA GLY A 20 49.99 8.82 -19.84
C GLY A 20 48.69 9.57 -19.51
N VAL A 21 47.83 9.68 -20.50
CA VAL A 21 46.44 10.09 -20.27
C VAL A 21 45.75 8.90 -19.63
N THR A 22 45.73 8.89 -18.31
CA THR A 22 44.80 8.05 -17.55
C THR A 22 43.40 8.54 -17.90
N LEU A 23 42.78 7.89 -18.88
CA LEU A 23 41.33 8.02 -19.10
C LEU A 23 40.63 7.47 -17.84
N LEU A 24 40.47 8.34 -16.84
CA LEU A 24 39.44 8.18 -15.85
C LEU A 24 38.10 8.20 -16.62
N SER A 25 37.68 7.01 -17.04
CA SER A 25 36.28 6.82 -17.45
C SER A 25 35.43 7.12 -16.23
N SER A 26 35.06 8.39 -16.08
CA SER A 26 33.92 8.76 -15.25
C SER A 26 32.71 8.05 -15.90
N ARG A 27 32.41 6.85 -15.45
CA ARG A 27 31.05 6.32 -15.60
C ARG A 27 30.17 7.40 -14.99
N SER A 28 29.54 8.21 -15.83
CA SER A 28 28.34 8.95 -15.45
C SER A 28 27.40 7.90 -14.88
N ALA A 29 27.35 7.82 -13.55
CA ALA A 29 26.34 7.02 -12.90
C ALA A 29 25.03 7.69 -13.30
N PHE A 30 24.31 7.11 -14.26
CA PHE A 30 22.95 7.52 -14.57
C PHE A 30 22.17 7.49 -13.26
N ALA A 31 21.57 8.61 -12.91
CA ALA A 31 20.67 8.66 -11.77
C ALA A 31 19.57 7.63 -12.03
N ALA A 32 19.37 6.72 -11.08
CA ALA A 32 18.27 5.77 -11.19
C ALA A 32 16.98 6.49 -10.75
N ASP A 33 16.14 6.82 -11.72
CA ASP A 33 14.86 7.46 -11.50
C ASP A 33 13.79 6.37 -11.33
N PHE A 34 13.31 6.20 -10.10
CA PHE A 34 12.27 5.25 -9.77
C PHE A 34 10.91 5.93 -9.72
N ARG A 35 9.87 5.14 -10.02
CA ARG A 35 8.47 5.56 -9.93
C ARG A 35 7.75 4.71 -8.91
N SER A 36 6.88 5.35 -8.12
CA SER A 36 5.95 4.71 -7.19
C SER A 36 4.53 5.14 -7.50
N SER A 37 3.56 4.26 -7.28
CA SER A 37 2.13 4.56 -7.36
C SER A 37 1.49 4.58 -5.99
N ASP A 38 0.46 5.42 -5.86
CA ASP A 38 -0.48 5.43 -4.74
C ASP A 38 -1.87 5.89 -5.24
N THR A 39 -2.94 5.27 -4.76
CA THR A 39 -4.32 5.63 -5.13
C THR A 39 -4.83 6.86 -4.38
N HIS A 40 -4.21 7.23 -3.28
CA HIS A 40 -4.62 8.33 -2.41
C HIS A 40 -4.10 9.71 -2.89
N PRO A 41 -4.70 10.82 -2.41
CA PRO A 41 -4.28 12.18 -2.77
C PRO A 41 -2.91 12.55 -2.18
N PRO A 42 -2.25 13.64 -2.68
CA PRO A 42 -0.86 13.96 -2.34
C PRO A 42 -0.60 14.28 -0.86
N ASP A 43 -1.63 14.70 -0.12
CA ASP A 43 -1.55 14.99 1.31
C ASP A 43 -1.82 13.78 2.21
N TYR A 44 -2.05 12.60 1.62
CA TYR A 44 -2.33 11.38 2.37
C TYR A 44 -1.05 10.83 3.03
N PRO A 45 -1.13 10.30 4.27
CA PRO A 45 0.06 9.89 5.02
C PRO A 45 0.96 8.90 4.30
N THR A 46 0.40 7.92 3.56
CA THR A 46 1.19 6.94 2.81
C THR A 46 1.96 7.58 1.65
N VAL A 47 1.34 8.50 0.92
CA VAL A 47 1.99 9.27 -0.16
C VAL A 47 3.17 10.05 0.40
N ARG A 48 2.96 10.78 1.50
CA ARG A 48 4.00 11.56 2.18
C ARG A 48 5.15 10.68 2.70
N ALA A 49 4.84 9.47 3.18
CA ALA A 49 5.85 8.53 3.64
C ALA A 49 6.74 8.01 2.50
N VAL A 50 6.16 7.75 1.32
CA VAL A 50 6.93 7.33 0.14
C VAL A 50 7.77 8.50 -0.41
N GLU A 51 7.28 9.73 -0.35
CA GLU A 51 8.09 10.93 -0.66
C GLU A 51 9.27 11.10 0.29
N GLU A 52 9.06 10.87 1.61
CA GLU A 52 10.13 10.90 2.62
C GLU A 52 11.16 9.79 2.36
N MET A 53 10.72 8.57 2.04
CA MET A 53 11.63 7.51 1.61
C MET A 53 12.47 7.95 0.41
N GLY A 54 11.85 8.57 -0.60
CA GLY A 54 12.55 9.11 -1.78
C GLY A 54 13.60 10.15 -1.42
N ARG A 55 13.29 11.04 -0.46
CA ARG A 55 14.24 12.02 0.08
C ARG A 55 15.43 11.33 0.74
N LEU A 56 15.18 10.32 1.58
CA LEU A 56 16.23 9.53 2.24
C LEU A 56 17.09 8.75 1.25
N MET A 57 16.48 8.14 0.24
CA MET A 57 17.21 7.45 -0.84
C MET A 57 18.15 8.40 -1.57
N LYS A 58 17.66 9.59 -1.94
CA LYS A 58 18.45 10.62 -2.62
C LYS A 58 19.64 11.07 -1.79
N GLU A 59 19.41 11.35 -0.50
CA GLU A 59 20.44 11.77 0.44
C GLU A 59 21.52 10.68 0.61
N ARG A 60 21.12 9.44 0.91
CA ARG A 60 22.03 8.30 1.18
C ARG A 60 22.81 7.85 -0.04
N SER A 61 22.26 8.04 -1.23
CA SER A 61 22.92 7.72 -2.49
C SER A 61 23.81 8.84 -3.03
N GLY A 62 23.88 10.01 -2.37
CA GLY A 62 24.56 11.19 -2.90
C GLY A 62 23.93 11.71 -4.21
N GLY A 63 22.60 11.64 -4.30
CA GLY A 63 21.83 12.12 -5.44
C GLY A 63 21.71 11.13 -6.62
N LYS A 64 22.20 9.90 -6.48
CA LYS A 64 22.20 8.90 -7.56
C LYS A 64 20.86 8.16 -7.69
N MET A 65 20.03 8.17 -6.67
CA MET A 65 18.71 7.53 -6.66
C MET A 65 17.65 8.59 -6.40
N SER A 66 16.64 8.66 -7.26
CA SER A 66 15.46 9.50 -7.07
C SER A 66 14.19 8.65 -7.10
N LEU A 67 13.16 9.09 -6.40
CA LEU A 67 11.85 8.42 -6.37
C LEU A 67 10.76 9.47 -6.61
N GLN A 68 9.99 9.28 -7.68
CA GLN A 68 8.81 10.09 -7.98
C GLN A 68 7.54 9.32 -7.61
N VAL A 69 6.65 9.96 -6.85
CA VAL A 69 5.37 9.39 -6.46
C VAL A 69 4.27 9.88 -7.39
N PHE A 70 3.55 8.95 -8.00
CA PHE A 70 2.35 9.18 -8.79
C PHE A 70 1.14 8.85 -7.92
N HIS A 71 0.57 9.88 -7.31
CA HIS A 71 -0.58 9.80 -6.40
C HIS A 71 -1.92 9.78 -7.16
N SER A 72 -3.05 9.67 -6.44
CA SER A 72 -4.41 9.80 -6.99
C SER A 72 -4.69 8.86 -8.17
N ALA A 73 -4.17 7.62 -8.10
CA ALA A 73 -4.33 6.59 -9.14
C ALA A 73 -3.87 7.01 -10.55
N GLN A 74 -2.92 7.95 -10.68
CA GLN A 74 -2.43 8.43 -11.97
C GLN A 74 -1.85 7.31 -12.87
N LEU A 75 -1.36 6.23 -12.27
CA LEU A 75 -0.83 5.07 -13.00
C LEU A 75 -1.80 3.88 -13.03
N GLY A 76 -3.01 4.04 -12.52
CA GLY A 76 -4.04 3.01 -12.42
C GLY A 76 -4.41 2.68 -10.98
N GLU A 77 -5.43 1.85 -10.82
CA GLU A 77 -5.89 1.34 -9.54
C GLU A 77 -4.96 0.24 -8.99
N GLU A 78 -5.17 -0.21 -7.75
CA GLU A 78 -4.22 -1.10 -7.06
C GLU A 78 -3.92 -2.39 -7.83
N LYS A 79 -4.92 -3.06 -8.41
CA LYS A 79 -4.67 -4.27 -9.20
C LYS A 79 -3.85 -4.01 -10.46
N ASP A 80 -4.10 -2.90 -11.14
CA ASP A 80 -3.35 -2.52 -12.34
C ASP A 80 -1.89 -2.23 -12.00
N THR A 81 -1.66 -1.49 -10.92
CA THR A 81 -0.31 -1.13 -10.48
C THR A 81 0.46 -2.31 -9.87
N ILE A 82 -0.21 -3.29 -9.26
CA ILE A 82 0.40 -4.56 -8.85
C ILE A 82 0.98 -5.29 -10.08
N GLU A 83 0.21 -5.45 -11.16
CA GLU A 83 0.69 -6.10 -12.38
C GLU A 83 1.85 -5.32 -13.03
N GLN A 84 1.76 -3.99 -13.09
CA GLN A 84 2.86 -3.14 -13.59
C GLN A 84 4.13 -3.32 -12.75
N THR A 85 4.00 -3.45 -11.42
CA THR A 85 5.13 -3.67 -10.52
C THR A 85 5.74 -5.05 -10.75
N LYS A 86 4.91 -6.07 -10.90
CA LYS A 86 5.35 -7.45 -11.14
C LYS A 86 6.24 -7.58 -12.37
N ILE A 87 5.87 -6.93 -13.46
CA ILE A 87 6.63 -6.97 -14.72
C ILE A 87 7.77 -5.93 -14.80
N GLY A 88 7.95 -5.08 -13.78
CA GLY A 88 9.02 -4.06 -13.72
C GLY A 88 8.71 -2.76 -14.46
N ALA A 89 7.51 -2.58 -14.98
CA ALA A 89 7.07 -1.32 -15.59
C ALA A 89 6.94 -0.20 -14.54
N LEU A 90 6.59 -0.56 -13.31
CA LEU A 90 6.62 0.28 -12.12
C LEU A 90 7.64 -0.27 -11.13
N GLN A 91 8.48 0.58 -10.52
CA GLN A 91 9.56 0.11 -9.66
C GLN A 91 9.11 -0.06 -8.22
N PHE A 92 8.30 0.84 -7.70
CA PHE A 92 7.75 0.79 -6.34
C PHE A 92 6.23 0.92 -6.36
N ASN A 93 5.58 0.36 -5.35
CA ASN A 93 4.13 0.48 -5.23
C ASN A 93 3.70 0.44 -3.75
N ARG A 94 2.80 1.32 -3.35
CA ARG A 94 2.09 1.25 -2.10
C ARG A 94 0.68 0.73 -2.37
N VAL A 95 0.33 -0.38 -1.75
CA VAL A 95 -0.96 -1.07 -1.94
C VAL A 95 -1.46 -1.58 -0.59
N ASN A 96 -2.78 -1.63 -0.39
CA ASN A 96 -3.33 -2.39 0.74
C ASN A 96 -2.97 -3.88 0.60
N MET A 97 -2.82 -4.58 1.72
CA MET A 97 -2.49 -6.01 1.73
C MET A 97 -3.52 -6.88 0.99
N ALA A 98 -4.79 -6.49 1.06
CA ALA A 98 -5.91 -7.29 0.59
C ALA A 98 -5.89 -7.61 -0.92
N PRO A 99 -5.56 -6.71 -1.86
CA PRO A 99 -5.43 -7.03 -3.28
C PRO A 99 -4.37 -8.09 -3.61
N PHE A 100 -3.39 -8.31 -2.73
CA PHE A 100 -2.37 -9.34 -2.89
C PHE A 100 -2.82 -10.75 -2.49
N ASN A 101 -3.97 -10.92 -1.80
CA ASN A 101 -4.37 -12.20 -1.21
C ASN A 101 -4.46 -13.37 -2.21
N GLY A 102 -4.78 -13.09 -3.48
CA GLY A 102 -4.78 -14.09 -4.55
C GLY A 102 -3.41 -14.32 -5.21
N ILE A 103 -2.38 -13.54 -4.85
CA ILE A 103 -1.04 -13.60 -5.44
C ILE A 103 -0.04 -14.16 -4.43
N VAL A 104 -0.06 -13.64 -3.21
CA VAL A 104 0.83 -14.02 -2.10
C VAL A 104 -0.04 -14.57 -0.98
N PRO A 105 -0.10 -15.91 -0.78
CA PRO A 105 -1.00 -16.52 0.20
C PRO A 105 -0.85 -15.97 1.62
N GLU A 106 0.37 -15.69 2.07
CA GLU A 106 0.66 -15.16 3.40
C GLU A 106 0.06 -13.78 3.63
N SER A 107 -0.16 -12.99 2.58
CA SER A 107 -0.81 -11.69 2.67
C SER A 107 -2.26 -11.77 3.13
N ALA A 108 -2.87 -12.96 3.01
CA ALA A 108 -4.24 -13.20 3.46
C ALA A 108 -4.37 -13.08 4.98
N VAL A 109 -3.35 -13.49 5.74
CA VAL A 109 -3.46 -13.55 7.20
C VAL A 109 -3.63 -12.17 7.86
N PRO A 110 -2.81 -11.14 7.57
CA PRO A 110 -3.05 -9.80 8.11
C PRO A 110 -4.29 -9.10 7.55
N ALA A 111 -4.90 -9.62 6.48
CA ALA A 111 -6.15 -9.12 5.93
C ALA A 111 -7.41 -9.79 6.56
N LEU A 112 -7.24 -10.84 7.37
CA LEU A 112 -8.36 -11.51 8.04
C LEU A 112 -9.11 -10.55 8.98
N PRO A 113 -10.44 -10.62 9.03
CA PRO A 113 -11.23 -9.79 9.93
C PRO A 113 -10.90 -10.12 11.40
N PHE A 114 -10.76 -9.07 12.21
CA PHE A 114 -10.48 -9.15 13.65
C PHE A 114 -9.22 -9.94 14.05
N VAL A 115 -8.27 -10.15 13.15
CA VAL A 115 -7.02 -10.86 13.46
C VAL A 115 -6.13 -10.05 14.40
N PHE A 116 -6.16 -8.73 14.29
CA PHE A 116 -5.48 -7.81 15.21
C PHE A 116 -6.47 -7.25 16.24
N ARG A 117 -6.01 -7.07 17.47
CA ARG A 117 -6.83 -6.57 18.59
C ARG A 117 -6.91 -5.04 18.62
N SER A 118 -5.82 -4.38 18.20
CA SER A 118 -5.67 -2.92 18.17
C SER A 118 -4.67 -2.49 17.10
N THR A 119 -4.57 -1.19 16.85
CA THR A 119 -3.53 -0.60 15.99
C THR A 119 -2.14 -0.86 16.55
N GLU A 120 -1.96 -0.75 17.86
CA GLU A 120 -0.69 -1.01 18.55
C GLU A 120 -0.28 -2.48 18.39
N HIS A 121 -1.22 -3.41 18.59
CA HIS A 121 -0.98 -4.82 18.36
C HIS A 121 -0.57 -5.09 16.90
N MET A 122 -1.27 -4.51 15.93
CA MET A 122 -0.90 -4.63 14.52
C MET A 122 0.50 -4.09 14.25
N ARG A 123 0.84 -2.90 14.76
CA ARG A 123 2.17 -2.29 14.62
C ARG A 123 3.25 -3.21 15.21
N THR A 124 3.06 -3.71 16.44
CA THR A 124 4.01 -4.62 17.11
C THR A 124 4.25 -5.90 16.31
N VAL A 125 3.18 -6.53 15.81
CA VAL A 125 3.26 -7.75 15.02
C VAL A 125 3.97 -7.51 13.69
N MET A 126 3.59 -6.44 12.98
CA MET A 126 4.09 -6.19 11.62
C MET A 126 5.51 -5.61 11.60
N ASP A 127 5.98 -4.99 12.68
CA ASP A 127 7.37 -4.53 12.84
C ASP A 127 8.31 -5.65 13.30
N GLY A 128 7.76 -6.76 13.77
CA GLY A 128 8.51 -7.89 14.32
C GLY A 128 8.76 -8.99 13.31
N LYS A 129 9.22 -10.13 13.85
CA LYS A 129 9.57 -11.33 13.06
C LYS A 129 8.40 -11.86 12.19
N ILE A 130 7.16 -11.67 12.62
CA ILE A 130 5.99 -12.08 11.84
C ILE A 130 5.88 -11.23 10.57
N GLY A 131 6.04 -9.91 10.71
CA GLY A 131 6.06 -9.02 9.56
C GLY A 131 7.21 -9.32 8.60
N ASP A 132 8.43 -9.57 9.12
CA ASP A 132 9.58 -9.98 8.28
C ASP A 132 9.28 -11.25 7.48
N ASP A 133 8.66 -12.26 8.10
CA ASP A 133 8.29 -13.51 7.42
C ASP A 133 7.25 -13.27 6.32
N ILE A 134 6.31 -12.34 6.54
CA ILE A 134 5.31 -11.95 5.54
C ILE A 134 5.98 -11.16 4.40
N LEU A 135 6.85 -10.18 4.69
CA LEU A 135 7.59 -9.43 3.65
C LEU A 135 8.40 -10.38 2.76
N ALA A 136 9.08 -11.36 3.37
CA ALA A 136 9.88 -12.35 2.63
C ALA A 136 9.02 -13.24 1.71
N ALA A 137 7.75 -13.47 2.05
CA ALA A 137 6.85 -14.28 1.24
C ALA A 137 6.51 -13.64 -0.12
N PHE A 138 6.77 -12.35 -0.31
CA PHE A 138 6.50 -11.64 -1.56
C PHE A 138 7.53 -11.93 -2.67
N GLU A 139 8.77 -12.27 -2.30
CA GLU A 139 9.88 -12.41 -3.26
C GLU A 139 9.62 -13.51 -4.33
N PRO A 140 9.13 -14.72 -4.00
CA PRO A 140 8.83 -15.74 -5.00
C PRO A 140 7.74 -15.33 -6.00
N HIS A 141 6.95 -14.32 -5.66
CA HIS A 141 5.85 -13.83 -6.48
C HIS A 141 6.20 -12.59 -7.34
N GLY A 142 7.49 -12.18 -7.35
CA GLY A 142 7.98 -11.10 -8.19
C GLY A 142 8.02 -9.73 -7.51
N PHE A 143 7.90 -9.67 -6.19
CA PHE A 143 7.92 -8.45 -5.40
C PHE A 143 8.93 -8.55 -4.25
N ILE A 144 9.55 -7.45 -3.90
CA ILE A 144 10.34 -7.32 -2.67
C ILE A 144 9.51 -6.54 -1.67
N GLY A 145 9.05 -7.18 -0.60
CA GLY A 145 8.40 -6.50 0.51
C GLY A 145 9.41 -5.65 1.28
N LEU A 146 9.11 -4.36 1.49
CA LEU A 146 10.04 -3.42 2.09
C LEU A 146 9.63 -3.01 3.52
N CYS A 147 8.39 -2.61 3.71
CA CYS A 147 7.84 -2.25 5.01
C CYS A 147 6.31 -2.27 4.97
N PHE A 148 5.71 -2.11 6.15
CA PHE A 148 4.28 -1.90 6.31
C PHE A 148 4.00 -0.48 6.78
N TYR A 149 2.90 0.09 6.26
CA TYR A 149 2.31 1.33 6.72
C TYR A 149 0.95 1.06 7.34
N ASP A 150 0.47 1.98 8.15
CA ASP A 150 -0.85 1.87 8.75
C ASP A 150 -1.94 2.13 7.71
N SER A 151 -3.07 1.44 7.90
CA SER A 151 -4.32 1.71 7.20
C SER A 151 -5.47 2.01 8.19
N GLY A 152 -5.18 2.04 9.48
CA GLY A 152 -6.16 2.25 10.55
C GLY A 152 -7.26 1.19 10.58
N ALA A 153 -8.22 1.40 11.49
CA ALA A 153 -9.35 0.51 11.61
C ALA A 153 -10.40 0.80 10.54
N ARG A 154 -10.78 -0.24 9.81
CA ARG A 154 -11.81 -0.18 8.77
C ARG A 154 -13.17 -0.53 9.36
N SER A 155 -14.17 0.25 9.00
CA SER A 155 -15.56 0.11 9.49
C SER A 155 -16.56 0.37 8.37
N PHE A 156 -17.80 -0.10 8.55
CA PHE A 156 -18.85 0.05 7.54
C PHE A 156 -19.48 1.44 7.55
N TYR A 157 -19.66 2.02 6.36
CA TYR A 157 -20.49 3.21 6.16
C TYR A 157 -21.47 2.99 5.01
N ASN A 158 -22.67 3.60 5.14
CA ASN A 158 -23.71 3.42 4.15
C ASN A 158 -24.66 4.63 4.08
N ARG A 159 -25.51 4.64 3.06
CA ARG A 159 -26.49 5.70 2.80
C ARG A 159 -27.90 5.41 3.33
N LEU A 160 -28.16 4.21 3.86
CA LEU A 160 -29.50 3.74 4.16
C LEU A 160 -29.90 3.89 5.63
N ARG A 161 -29.08 3.38 6.56
CA ARG A 161 -29.36 3.29 7.99
C ARG A 161 -28.14 2.97 8.83
N PRO A 162 -28.13 3.27 10.12
CA PRO A 162 -27.13 2.79 11.06
C PRO A 162 -27.04 1.26 11.06
N ILE A 163 -25.82 0.73 11.25
CA ILE A 163 -25.56 -0.70 11.45
C ILE A 163 -25.17 -0.88 12.92
N HIS A 164 -25.98 -1.60 13.67
CA HIS A 164 -25.73 -1.96 15.07
C HIS A 164 -25.36 -3.43 15.22
N THR A 165 -25.88 -4.27 14.33
CA THR A 165 -25.69 -5.72 14.31
C THR A 165 -25.52 -6.22 12.87
N PRO A 166 -25.00 -7.43 12.66
CA PRO A 166 -24.97 -8.04 11.31
C PRO A 166 -26.33 -8.10 10.63
N ALA A 167 -27.42 -8.25 11.39
CA ALA A 167 -28.78 -8.30 10.83
C ALA A 167 -29.17 -7.01 10.09
N ASP A 168 -28.65 -5.87 10.51
CA ASP A 168 -28.92 -4.57 9.86
C ASP A 168 -28.29 -4.47 8.46
N MET A 169 -27.31 -5.32 8.16
CA MET A 169 -26.62 -5.36 6.87
C MET A 169 -27.34 -6.21 5.83
N LYS A 170 -28.36 -6.99 6.26
CA LYS A 170 -29.05 -7.94 5.37
C LYS A 170 -29.57 -7.26 4.11
N GLY A 171 -29.14 -7.79 2.95
CA GLY A 171 -29.55 -7.33 1.64
C GLY A 171 -28.86 -6.05 1.14
N MET A 172 -28.08 -5.35 1.96
CA MET A 172 -27.31 -4.20 1.51
C MET A 172 -26.29 -4.61 0.45
N LYS A 173 -26.08 -3.77 -0.54
CA LYS A 173 -24.98 -3.87 -1.52
C LYS A 173 -23.79 -3.10 -0.99
N ILE A 174 -22.80 -3.82 -0.47
CA ILE A 174 -21.61 -3.24 0.16
C ILE A 174 -20.41 -3.40 -0.77
N ARG A 175 -19.84 -2.28 -1.17
CA ARG A 175 -18.55 -2.30 -1.88
C ARG A 175 -17.45 -2.75 -0.93
N VAL A 176 -16.59 -3.60 -1.43
CA VAL A 176 -15.37 -4.04 -0.75
C VAL A 176 -14.15 -3.82 -1.62
N ILE A 177 -12.99 -3.76 -0.98
CA ILE A 177 -11.71 -3.85 -1.67
C ILE A 177 -11.65 -5.18 -2.46
N GLN A 178 -10.94 -5.20 -3.58
CA GLN A 178 -10.89 -6.35 -4.50
C GLN A 178 -10.11 -7.53 -3.90
N SER A 179 -10.70 -8.17 -2.90
CA SER A 179 -10.18 -9.32 -2.17
C SER A 179 -11.30 -10.30 -1.82
N ASP A 180 -11.05 -11.58 -2.05
CA ASP A 180 -12.01 -12.65 -1.71
C ASP A 180 -12.29 -12.75 -0.21
N ILE A 181 -11.33 -12.35 0.64
CA ILE A 181 -11.52 -12.27 2.10
C ILE A 181 -12.59 -11.24 2.42
N PHE A 182 -12.52 -10.04 1.84
CA PHE A 182 -13.50 -8.99 2.07
C PHE A 182 -14.87 -9.31 1.44
N VAL A 183 -14.89 -10.03 0.32
CA VAL A 183 -16.12 -10.59 -0.24
C VAL A 183 -16.75 -11.57 0.76
N GLY A 184 -15.95 -12.52 1.29
CA GLY A 184 -16.41 -13.48 2.28
C GLY A 184 -16.88 -12.84 3.59
N LEU A 185 -16.19 -11.80 4.06
CA LEU A 185 -16.55 -11.02 5.25
C LEU A 185 -17.97 -10.43 5.12
N VAL A 186 -18.25 -9.72 4.03
CA VAL A 186 -19.55 -9.08 3.80
C VAL A 186 -20.66 -10.11 3.61
N GLN A 187 -20.37 -11.22 2.90
CA GLN A 187 -21.32 -12.33 2.75
C GLN A 187 -21.65 -13.02 4.07
N ALA A 188 -20.66 -13.23 4.92
CA ALA A 188 -20.84 -13.81 6.25
C ALA A 188 -21.72 -12.93 7.16
N LEU A 189 -21.77 -11.62 6.92
CA LEU A 189 -22.65 -10.67 7.61
C LEU A 189 -24.04 -10.54 6.97
N GLY A 190 -24.35 -11.34 5.93
CA GLY A 190 -25.65 -11.37 5.26
C GLY A 190 -25.88 -10.26 4.23
N ALA A 191 -24.85 -9.53 3.85
CA ALA A 191 -24.90 -8.49 2.82
C ALA A 191 -24.37 -8.99 1.46
N ASN A 192 -24.62 -8.22 0.40
CA ASN A 192 -24.14 -8.50 -0.95
C ASN A 192 -22.83 -7.76 -1.20
N ALA A 193 -21.72 -8.48 -1.33
CA ALA A 193 -20.42 -7.90 -1.60
C ALA A 193 -20.28 -7.49 -3.07
N THR A 194 -19.76 -6.30 -3.31
CA THR A 194 -19.47 -5.76 -4.64
C THR A 194 -17.99 -5.33 -4.68
N PRO A 195 -17.05 -6.20 -5.08
CA PRO A 195 -15.65 -5.83 -5.21
C PRO A 195 -15.49 -4.82 -6.35
N MET A 196 -14.80 -3.70 -6.07
CA MET A 196 -14.70 -2.58 -7.01
C MET A 196 -13.44 -1.75 -6.71
N PRO A 197 -12.77 -1.15 -7.73
CA PRO A 197 -11.68 -0.21 -7.55
C PRO A 197 -12.06 0.96 -6.64
N TYR A 198 -11.06 1.53 -5.93
CA TYR A 198 -11.31 2.59 -4.95
C TYR A 198 -11.85 3.87 -5.58
N GLY A 199 -11.34 4.27 -6.74
CA GLY A 199 -11.76 5.49 -7.44
C GLY A 199 -13.21 5.50 -7.93
N GLU A 200 -13.87 4.32 -8.01
CA GLU A 200 -15.26 4.21 -8.49
C GLU A 200 -16.30 4.37 -7.36
N VAL A 201 -15.88 4.25 -6.10
CA VAL A 201 -16.80 4.09 -4.94
C VAL A 201 -17.70 5.31 -4.73
N TYR A 202 -17.16 6.54 -4.83
CA TYR A 202 -17.97 7.76 -4.65
C TYR A 202 -19.14 7.81 -5.64
N THR A 203 -18.87 7.55 -6.90
CA THR A 203 -19.89 7.56 -7.95
C THR A 203 -20.90 6.44 -7.75
N ALA A 204 -20.47 5.23 -7.39
CA ALA A 204 -21.33 4.10 -7.13
C ALA A 204 -22.26 4.32 -5.92
N LEU A 205 -21.78 4.95 -4.85
CA LEU A 205 -22.59 5.40 -3.70
C LEU A 205 -23.61 6.46 -4.13
N LYS A 206 -23.16 7.50 -4.82
CA LYS A 206 -23.99 8.62 -5.24
C LYS A 206 -25.14 8.18 -6.16
N THR A 207 -24.88 7.26 -7.08
CA THR A 207 -25.88 6.76 -8.03
C THR A 207 -26.72 5.61 -7.49
N GLY A 208 -26.37 5.05 -6.30
CA GLY A 208 -27.09 3.94 -5.69
C GLY A 208 -26.82 2.57 -6.32
N VAL A 209 -25.74 2.44 -7.08
CA VAL A 209 -25.25 1.13 -7.54
C VAL A 209 -24.86 0.27 -6.34
N ILE A 210 -24.28 0.89 -5.31
CA ILE A 210 -24.02 0.30 -3.99
C ILE A 210 -24.71 1.10 -2.90
N ASP A 211 -24.99 0.45 -1.76
CA ASP A 211 -25.64 1.07 -0.61
C ASP A 211 -24.62 1.57 0.41
N GLY A 212 -23.45 0.95 0.46
CA GLY A 212 -22.40 1.28 1.40
C GLY A 212 -21.05 0.74 0.96
N ALA A 213 -20.06 1.02 1.78
CA ALA A 213 -18.69 0.49 1.65
C ALA A 213 -18.06 0.38 3.04
N GLU A 214 -16.78 0.02 3.07
CA GLU A 214 -15.99 -0.07 4.30
C GLU A 214 -14.64 0.59 4.12
N ASN A 215 -14.16 1.32 5.10
CA ASN A 215 -12.83 1.93 5.11
C ASN A 215 -12.53 2.59 6.47
N ASN A 216 -11.34 3.20 6.58
CA ASN A 216 -10.85 3.99 7.70
C ASN A 216 -11.29 5.47 7.61
N TRP A 217 -11.08 6.23 8.69
CA TRP A 217 -11.41 7.65 8.76
C TRP A 217 -10.76 8.52 7.67
N PRO A 218 -9.43 8.46 7.46
CA PRO A 218 -8.77 9.24 6.43
C PRO A 218 -9.29 8.98 5.01
N SER A 219 -9.55 7.71 4.68
CA SER A 219 -10.09 7.35 3.37
C SER A 219 -11.55 7.78 3.19
N TYR A 220 -12.40 7.59 4.21
CA TYR A 220 -13.80 8.00 4.20
C TYR A 220 -13.92 9.53 4.01
N GLU A 221 -13.02 10.31 4.64
CA GLU A 221 -12.97 11.76 4.51
C GLU A 221 -12.38 12.19 3.16
N SER A 222 -11.16 11.73 2.80
CA SER A 222 -10.43 12.23 1.63
C SER A 222 -11.10 11.88 0.30
N SER A 223 -11.82 10.76 0.23
CA SER A 223 -12.64 10.37 -0.93
C SER A 223 -14.02 11.02 -0.94
N ARG A 224 -14.36 11.80 0.10
CA ARG A 224 -15.67 12.46 0.27
C ARG A 224 -16.85 11.49 0.34
N HIS A 225 -16.60 10.21 0.65
CA HIS A 225 -17.69 9.20 0.78
C HIS A 225 -18.71 9.60 1.83
N PHE A 226 -18.27 10.33 2.88
CA PHE A 226 -19.15 10.87 3.94
C PHE A 226 -20.25 11.82 3.46
N GLU A 227 -20.12 12.39 2.26
CA GLU A 227 -21.16 13.26 1.70
C GLU A 227 -22.37 12.47 1.18
N VAL A 228 -22.12 11.24 0.72
CA VAL A 228 -23.11 10.38 0.05
C VAL A 228 -23.50 9.13 0.85
N ALA A 229 -22.77 8.80 1.91
CA ALA A 229 -23.02 7.66 2.80
C ALA A 229 -22.77 8.11 4.24
N LYS A 230 -23.80 8.62 4.91
CA LYS A 230 -23.67 9.38 6.17
C LYS A 230 -23.74 8.57 7.44
N HIS A 231 -24.08 7.28 7.38
CA HIS A 231 -24.10 6.40 8.56
C HIS A 231 -22.78 5.64 8.63
N TYR A 232 -21.98 5.89 9.67
CA TYR A 232 -20.68 5.24 9.86
C TYR A 232 -20.67 4.47 11.17
N SER A 233 -20.62 3.15 11.09
CA SER A 233 -20.72 2.22 12.21
C SER A 233 -19.37 1.61 12.51
N LEU A 234 -18.78 1.96 13.67
CA LEU A 234 -17.40 1.66 14.03
C LEU A 234 -17.23 0.23 14.55
N ASP A 235 -17.52 -0.76 13.73
CA ASP A 235 -17.32 -2.18 14.02
C ASP A 235 -15.85 -2.59 13.99
N GLN A 236 -15.00 -1.82 13.29
CA GLN A 236 -13.56 -2.00 13.21
C GLN A 236 -13.16 -3.44 12.84
N HIS A 237 -13.82 -3.98 11.83
CA HIS A 237 -13.68 -5.38 11.43
C HIS A 237 -12.31 -5.73 10.84
N SER A 238 -11.52 -4.76 10.41
CA SER A 238 -10.20 -5.01 9.83
C SER A 238 -9.20 -3.91 10.19
N LEU A 239 -7.97 -4.32 10.45
CA LEU A 239 -6.77 -3.50 10.60
C LEU A 239 -5.72 -3.90 9.55
N SER A 240 -6.18 -4.33 8.35
CA SER A 240 -5.29 -4.77 7.27
C SER A 240 -4.29 -3.67 6.91
N PRO A 241 -2.97 -3.91 7.06
CA PRO A 241 -1.97 -2.87 6.80
C PRO A 241 -1.83 -2.57 5.31
N GLU A 242 -1.22 -1.44 5.00
CA GLU A 242 -0.65 -1.15 3.71
C GLU A 242 0.73 -1.83 3.59
N ILE A 243 1.06 -2.32 2.40
CA ILE A 243 2.41 -2.81 2.12
C ILE A 243 3.10 -1.92 1.10
N PHE A 244 4.36 -1.64 1.33
CA PHE A 244 5.23 -0.99 0.35
C PHE A 244 6.16 -2.02 -0.27
N VAL A 245 6.08 -2.19 -1.58
CA VAL A 245 6.83 -3.19 -2.32
C VAL A 245 7.69 -2.56 -3.42
N MET A 246 8.78 -3.26 -3.77
CA MET A 246 9.54 -2.98 -4.98
C MET A 246 9.40 -4.14 -5.96
N SER A 247 9.40 -3.83 -7.25
CA SER A 247 9.52 -4.82 -8.32
C SER A 247 10.80 -5.65 -8.17
N LYS A 248 10.68 -6.99 -8.17
CA LYS A 248 11.86 -7.86 -8.16
C LYS A 248 12.72 -7.65 -9.41
N VAL A 249 12.11 -7.38 -10.56
CA VAL A 249 12.83 -7.06 -11.81
C VAL A 249 13.70 -5.81 -11.68
N ALA A 250 13.24 -4.80 -10.95
CA ALA A 250 14.02 -3.60 -10.67
C ALA A 250 15.07 -3.84 -9.58
N TRP A 251 14.68 -4.56 -8.52
CA TRP A 251 15.55 -4.92 -7.40
C TRP A 251 16.80 -5.70 -7.82
N ASP A 252 16.66 -6.67 -8.71
CA ASP A 252 17.76 -7.52 -9.16
C ASP A 252 18.84 -6.76 -9.95
N LYS A 253 18.52 -5.54 -10.41
CA LYS A 253 19.47 -4.64 -11.10
C LYS A 253 20.29 -3.79 -10.14
N LEU A 254 19.90 -3.69 -8.88
CA LEU A 254 20.56 -2.90 -7.86
C LEU A 254 21.81 -3.63 -7.34
N ASP A 255 22.85 -2.86 -7.03
CA ASP A 255 23.99 -3.37 -6.29
C ASP A 255 23.66 -3.53 -4.79
N ALA A 256 24.60 -4.13 -4.03
CA ALA A 256 24.39 -4.39 -2.60
C ALA A 256 24.18 -3.11 -1.77
N LYS A 257 24.88 -2.02 -2.12
CA LYS A 257 24.77 -0.72 -1.43
C LYS A 257 23.44 -0.04 -1.76
N GLU A 258 23.00 -0.09 -3.00
CA GLU A 258 21.71 0.44 -3.42
C GLU A 258 20.55 -0.31 -2.76
N LYS A 259 20.64 -1.64 -2.66
CA LYS A 259 19.67 -2.47 -1.94
C LYS A 259 19.56 -2.09 -0.46
N GLU A 260 20.70 -1.82 0.19
CA GLU A 260 20.71 -1.38 1.58
C GLU A 260 20.09 0.01 1.75
N ILE A 261 20.39 0.94 0.83
CA ILE A 261 19.78 2.28 0.82
C ILE A 261 18.25 2.17 0.71
N VAL A 262 17.74 1.34 -0.21
CA VAL A 262 16.30 1.14 -0.38
C VAL A 262 15.67 0.58 0.90
N LYS A 263 16.21 -0.51 1.46
CA LYS A 263 15.67 -1.14 2.67
C LYS A 263 15.67 -0.20 3.87
N SER A 264 16.81 0.43 4.14
CA SER A 264 16.91 1.33 5.29
C SER A 264 16.03 2.57 5.12
N SER A 265 15.92 3.13 3.92
CA SER A 265 15.05 4.28 3.66
C SER A 265 13.57 3.94 3.81
N ALA A 266 13.14 2.76 3.37
CA ALA A 266 11.78 2.27 3.57
C ALA A 266 11.47 2.10 5.07
N LYS A 267 12.36 1.44 5.81
CA LYS A 267 12.19 1.23 7.25
C LYS A 267 12.10 2.56 8.02
N ASP A 268 12.97 3.51 7.69
CA ASP A 268 13.05 4.79 8.40
C ASP A 268 11.89 5.74 8.03
N SER A 269 11.16 5.48 6.94
CA SER A 269 9.94 6.22 6.60
C SER A 269 8.72 5.82 7.46
N VAL A 270 8.74 4.64 8.10
CA VAL A 270 7.59 4.13 8.87
C VAL A 270 7.24 5.01 10.07
N PRO A 271 8.17 5.43 10.95
CA PRO A 271 7.83 6.32 12.05
C PRO A 271 7.25 7.67 11.60
N TYR A 272 7.76 8.21 10.49
CA TYR A 272 7.22 9.45 9.90
C TYR A 272 5.79 9.26 9.42
N MET A 273 5.53 8.14 8.72
CA MET A 273 4.17 7.76 8.27
C MET A 273 3.20 7.68 9.44
N ARG A 274 3.54 6.96 10.52
CA ARG A 274 2.68 6.76 11.68
C ARG A 274 2.32 8.04 12.39
N LYS A 275 3.29 8.95 12.54
CA LYS A 275 3.02 10.28 13.07
C LYS A 275 1.96 11.02 12.25
N LEU A 276 2.12 11.04 10.93
CA LEU A 276 1.15 11.67 10.04
C LEU A 276 -0.20 10.96 10.06
N TRP A 277 -0.19 9.63 10.21
CA TRP A 277 -1.41 8.83 10.29
C TRP A 277 -2.25 9.19 11.51
N ASP A 278 -1.63 9.19 12.68
CA ASP A 278 -2.31 9.49 13.95
C ASP A 278 -2.90 10.93 13.96
N GLU A 279 -2.20 11.89 13.35
CA GLU A 279 -2.68 13.26 13.16
C GLU A 279 -3.86 13.30 12.16
N ARG A 280 -3.73 12.62 11.03
CA ARG A 280 -4.73 12.60 9.96
C ARG A 280 -6.02 11.92 10.40
N GLU A 281 -5.94 10.82 11.12
CA GLU A 281 -7.10 10.08 11.61
C GLU A 281 -7.99 10.97 12.50
N LYS A 282 -7.38 11.69 13.47
CA LYS A 282 -8.08 12.64 14.31
C LYS A 282 -8.70 13.80 13.53
N LYS A 283 -7.96 14.33 12.55
CA LYS A 283 -8.45 15.41 11.69
C LYS A 283 -9.66 14.96 10.87
N SER A 284 -9.57 13.79 10.24
CA SER A 284 -10.63 13.24 9.39
C SER A 284 -11.89 12.94 10.20
N GLU A 285 -11.75 12.36 11.40
CA GLU A 285 -12.87 12.14 12.32
C GLU A 285 -13.57 13.48 12.65
N GLY A 286 -12.81 14.52 12.99
CA GLY A 286 -13.35 15.86 13.27
C GLY A 286 -14.14 16.45 12.10
N ILE A 287 -13.62 16.34 10.87
CA ILE A 287 -14.27 16.82 9.65
C ILE A 287 -15.58 16.06 9.40
N VAL A 288 -15.55 14.73 9.49
CA VAL A 288 -16.73 13.88 9.24
C VAL A 288 -17.83 14.14 10.27
N ARG A 289 -17.48 14.29 11.55
CA ARG A 289 -18.43 14.65 12.60
C ARG A 289 -19.05 16.04 12.36
N ALA A 290 -18.24 17.02 12.00
CA ALA A 290 -18.71 18.38 11.69
C ALA A 290 -19.62 18.42 10.45
N ALA A 291 -19.46 17.48 9.52
CA ALA A 291 -20.33 17.34 8.35
C ALA A 291 -21.70 16.71 8.64
N GLY A 292 -22.00 16.41 9.90
CA GLY A 292 -23.29 15.88 10.34
C GLY A 292 -23.51 14.42 9.97
N CYS A 293 -22.45 13.63 9.88
CA CYS A 293 -22.55 12.17 9.74
C CYS A 293 -22.98 11.55 11.05
N GLU A 294 -23.86 10.55 10.95
CA GLU A 294 -24.27 9.73 12.10
C GLU A 294 -23.21 8.66 12.36
N ILE A 295 -22.51 8.83 13.47
CA ILE A 295 -21.45 7.92 13.88
C ILE A 295 -21.96 7.02 14.98
N ILE A 296 -21.85 5.70 14.79
CA ILE A 296 -22.15 4.71 15.82
C ILE A 296 -20.82 4.29 16.46
N PRO A 297 -20.43 4.92 17.59
CA PRO A 297 -19.05 4.82 18.10
C PRO A 297 -18.81 3.55 18.93
N LYS A 298 -19.87 2.94 19.46
CA LYS A 298 -19.77 1.74 20.30
C LYS A 298 -20.71 0.67 19.78
N LEU A 299 -20.11 -0.36 19.21
CA LEU A 299 -20.79 -1.56 18.76
C LEU A 299 -20.34 -2.74 19.61
N ASP A 300 -21.28 -3.65 19.91
CA ASP A 300 -20.88 -4.99 20.33
C ASP A 300 -20.28 -5.70 19.11
N LYS A 301 -18.97 -5.90 19.15
CA LYS A 301 -18.23 -6.54 18.04
C LYS A 301 -18.41 -8.06 18.02
N LYS A 302 -18.85 -8.65 19.14
CA LYS A 302 -18.92 -10.11 19.24
C LYS A 302 -19.83 -10.76 18.18
N PRO A 303 -21.01 -10.27 17.86
CA PRO A 303 -21.82 -10.84 16.77
C PRO A 303 -21.14 -10.77 15.39
N PHE A 304 -20.36 -9.69 15.13
CA PHE A 304 -19.58 -9.56 13.91
C PHE A 304 -18.42 -10.56 13.89
N GLN A 305 -17.70 -10.72 15.00
CA GLN A 305 -16.62 -11.69 15.15
C GLN A 305 -17.10 -13.13 15.00
N ASP A 306 -18.22 -13.48 15.65
CA ASP A 306 -18.81 -14.82 15.59
C ASP A 306 -19.23 -15.21 14.16
N ALA A 307 -19.64 -14.23 13.35
CA ALA A 307 -19.97 -14.44 11.94
C ALA A 307 -18.75 -14.77 11.06
N MET A 308 -17.53 -14.51 11.52
CA MET A 308 -16.31 -14.64 10.67
C MET A 308 -15.77 -16.07 10.57
N ARG A 309 -16.29 -17.01 11.31
CA ARG A 309 -15.80 -18.42 11.26
C ARG A 309 -15.71 -18.97 9.82
N PRO A 310 -16.73 -18.82 8.96
CA PRO A 310 -16.64 -19.31 7.58
C PRO A 310 -15.51 -18.68 6.76
N VAL A 311 -15.15 -17.41 7.07
CA VAL A 311 -14.03 -16.71 6.42
C VAL A 311 -12.71 -17.36 6.82
N TYR A 312 -12.50 -17.60 8.11
CA TYR A 312 -11.31 -18.27 8.60
C TYR A 312 -11.19 -19.69 8.05
N ASP A 313 -12.27 -20.49 8.08
CA ASP A 313 -12.29 -21.85 7.57
C ASP A 313 -11.93 -21.92 6.07
N ARG A 314 -12.37 -20.91 5.29
CA ARG A 314 -12.12 -20.82 3.85
C ARG A 314 -10.67 -20.42 3.52
N PHE A 315 -10.10 -19.47 4.25
CA PHE A 315 -8.83 -18.83 3.87
C PHE A 315 -7.63 -19.30 4.68
N VAL A 316 -7.81 -19.90 5.87
CA VAL A 316 -6.72 -20.41 6.73
C VAL A 316 -6.61 -21.93 6.57
N THR A 317 -6.21 -22.38 5.38
CA THR A 317 -6.26 -23.81 5.04
C THR A 317 -4.95 -24.55 5.28
N SER A 318 -3.80 -23.91 5.12
CA SER A 318 -2.48 -24.55 5.31
C SER A 318 -1.99 -24.43 6.75
N ASP A 319 -1.15 -25.38 7.18
CA ASP A 319 -0.53 -25.34 8.51
C ASP A 319 0.34 -24.09 8.71
N LYS A 320 0.98 -23.59 7.64
CA LYS A 320 1.73 -22.33 7.66
C LYS A 320 0.82 -21.15 8.01
N MET A 321 -0.35 -21.04 7.37
CA MET A 321 -1.31 -19.97 7.65
C MET A 321 -1.92 -20.10 9.04
N LYS A 322 -2.27 -21.32 9.49
CA LYS A 322 -2.74 -21.57 10.86
C LYS A 322 -1.70 -21.16 11.90
N SER A 323 -0.44 -21.53 11.67
CA SER A 323 0.67 -21.13 12.52
C SER A 323 0.84 -19.60 12.55
N LEU A 324 0.71 -18.93 11.40
CA LEU A 324 0.83 -17.48 11.31
C LEU A 324 -0.29 -16.77 12.06
N VAL A 325 -1.55 -17.21 11.90
CA VAL A 325 -2.71 -16.70 12.66
C VAL A 325 -2.46 -16.86 14.16
N LYS A 326 -2.05 -18.07 14.60
CA LYS A 326 -1.76 -18.32 16.02
C LYS A 326 -0.67 -17.42 16.55
N ARG A 327 0.44 -17.25 15.83
CA ARG A 327 1.55 -16.34 16.22
C ARG A 327 1.08 -14.90 16.37
N ILE A 328 0.20 -14.42 15.49
CA ILE A 328 -0.38 -13.09 15.60
C ILE A 328 -1.27 -12.99 16.86
N GLN A 329 -2.11 -13.98 17.09
CA GLN A 329 -3.01 -13.97 18.25
C GLN A 329 -2.26 -14.07 19.59
N ASP A 330 -1.15 -14.81 19.62
CA ASP A 330 -0.29 -14.98 20.80
C ASP A 330 0.69 -13.80 21.01
N ALA A 331 0.87 -12.92 20.02
CA ALA A 331 1.76 -11.78 20.13
C ALA A 331 1.27 -10.81 21.23
N PRO A 332 2.18 -10.22 22.03
CA PRO A 332 1.79 -9.28 23.09
C PRO A 332 1.18 -8.01 22.47
N ASP A 333 0.34 -7.35 23.26
CA ASP A 333 0.08 -5.94 23.04
C ASP A 333 1.35 -5.13 23.35
N ALA A 334 1.53 -3.95 22.73
CA ALA A 334 2.71 -3.12 22.90
C ALA A 334 2.90 -2.66 24.33
#